data_3d28cfd8d37239b018fb82e73db039f0
#
_entry.id   3d28cfd8d37239b018fb82e73db039f0
#
_cell.length_a   1.000
_cell.length_b   1.000
_cell.length_c   1.000
_cell.angle_alpha   90.00
_cell.angle_beta   90.00
_cell.angle_gamma   90.00
#
_symmetry.space_group_name_H-M   'P 1'
#
loop_
_entity.id
_entity.type
_entity.pdbx_description
1 polymer ?
#
loop_
_entity_poly.entity_id
_entity_poly.type
_entity_poly.pdbx_seq_one_letter_code
_entity_poly.pdbx_strand_id
1 'polypeptide(L)'
;MRFDDAFGLEMSTDSPAAHEAYLDAVERFLCALPGMEAAAQRAIDADPGCALAHTVLARAHQLHGRGADARAAIARAVQAVAGQSERERSHVHTLERVVMGDAAGAMAAARPHLQTWPRDFMVMAPCAGVFGLIGFSGLAGREQALHDFMAQFDSPCAGDWWFQAARAFSQCEVGQLDAARANAERSLAQRPGNAHGAHIRTHVDYECGDDADGLAWLSRWLEDYPQAGAMHGHLSWHRALSALELGDDATARRVFDTQVKPYAAWGPPLNVLTDASSFLLRAELLGAQRPLDEWQALAGYAHEQFPNPGLAFVDAHAALAYAMASDSAALARLIAGARGPAADVVIALARGFEAFAQGLDAQALEHLWPLMATHERLGGSRAQRDLIEQTVLVAQRRSGRTGPWTRHRGRPLPKALRQ
;
A
#
# COMPACT_ATOMS: atom_id res chain seq x y z
N MET A 1 27.17 18.48 -21.13
CA MET A 1 26.30 19.35 -20.28
C MET A 1 25.83 18.48 -19.13
N ARG A 2 25.88 18.94 -17.91
CA ARG A 2 25.35 18.13 -16.78
C ARG A 2 23.93 18.62 -16.49
N PHE A 3 23.05 17.71 -16.26
CA PHE A 3 21.66 17.99 -15.90
C PHE A 3 21.42 17.60 -14.43
N ASP A 4 20.54 18.32 -13.78
CA ASP A 4 20.03 17.95 -12.47
C ASP A 4 18.60 17.40 -12.61
N ASP A 5 18.22 16.44 -11.77
CA ASP A 5 16.84 15.98 -11.70
C ASP A 5 15.93 17.03 -11.00
N ALA A 6 14.65 16.73 -10.88
CA ALA A 6 13.66 17.63 -10.27
C ALA A 6 13.96 17.97 -8.78
N PHE A 7 14.88 17.25 -8.16
CA PHE A 7 15.26 17.41 -6.75
C PHE A 7 16.70 17.95 -6.59
N GLY A 8 17.33 18.40 -7.68
CA GLY A 8 18.67 18.99 -7.71
C GLY A 8 19.79 17.97 -7.59
N LEU A 9 19.57 16.74 -8.03
CA LEU A 9 20.57 15.69 -8.03
C LEU A 9 21.11 15.48 -9.44
N GLU A 10 22.45 15.51 -9.58
CA GLU A 10 23.14 15.41 -10.88
C GLU A 10 22.83 14.09 -11.60
N MET A 11 22.63 14.16 -12.92
CA MET A 11 22.41 13.05 -13.83
C MET A 11 23.55 12.93 -14.85
N SER A 12 23.94 11.70 -15.18
CA SER A 12 25.04 11.39 -16.10
C SER A 12 24.60 11.22 -17.55
N THR A 13 23.49 11.82 -17.98
CA THR A 13 23.09 11.84 -19.40
C THR A 13 23.53 13.13 -20.08
N ASP A 14 23.94 13.05 -21.35
CA ASP A 14 24.22 14.23 -22.20
C ASP A 14 23.05 14.55 -23.14
N SER A 15 21.98 13.74 -23.12
CA SER A 15 20.78 13.89 -23.96
C SER A 15 19.70 14.74 -23.26
N PRO A 16 19.38 15.96 -23.77
CA PRO A 16 18.27 16.74 -23.24
C PRO A 16 16.93 16.01 -23.30
N ALA A 17 16.69 15.23 -24.36
CA ALA A 17 15.47 14.46 -24.54
C ALA A 17 15.35 13.32 -23.51
N ALA A 18 16.46 12.64 -23.19
CA ALA A 18 16.49 11.64 -22.13
C ALA A 18 16.22 12.26 -20.75
N HIS A 19 16.85 13.40 -20.48
CA HIS A 19 16.63 14.14 -19.24
C HIS A 19 15.16 14.54 -19.05
N GLU A 20 14.54 15.19 -20.04
CA GLU A 20 13.13 15.61 -19.98
C GLU A 20 12.19 14.40 -19.79
N ALA A 21 12.40 13.33 -20.54
CA ALA A 21 11.59 12.11 -20.43
C ALA A 21 11.78 11.38 -19.08
N TYR A 22 12.98 11.41 -18.50
CA TYR A 22 13.24 10.89 -17.17
C TYR A 22 12.50 11.69 -16.08
N LEU A 23 12.52 13.03 -16.16
CA LEU A 23 11.77 13.87 -15.22
C LEU A 23 10.27 13.55 -15.25
N ASP A 24 9.69 13.42 -16.46
CA ASP A 24 8.28 13.00 -16.63
C ASP A 24 8.02 11.61 -16.03
N ALA A 25 8.96 10.66 -16.24
CA ALA A 25 8.81 9.30 -15.69
C ALA A 25 8.82 9.28 -14.16
N VAL A 26 9.76 10.01 -13.54
CA VAL A 26 9.86 10.13 -12.08
C VAL A 26 8.64 10.83 -11.48
N GLU A 27 8.19 11.93 -12.09
CA GLU A 27 6.99 12.64 -11.62
C GLU A 27 5.76 11.71 -11.64
N ARG A 28 5.55 10.99 -12.77
CA ARG A 28 4.43 10.04 -12.89
C ARG A 28 4.53 8.92 -11.86
N PHE A 29 5.72 8.40 -11.63
CA PHE A 29 5.94 7.36 -10.62
C PHE A 29 5.61 7.87 -9.21
N LEU A 30 6.16 9.01 -8.83
CA LEU A 30 6.01 9.60 -7.49
C LEU A 30 4.61 10.16 -7.22
N CYS A 31 3.84 10.52 -8.27
CA CYS A 31 2.43 10.93 -8.17
C CYS A 31 1.44 9.77 -8.38
N ALA A 32 1.94 8.57 -8.69
CA ALA A 32 1.14 7.40 -9.11
C ALA A 32 0.25 7.67 -10.36
N LEU A 33 0.72 8.50 -11.27
CA LEU A 33 0.04 8.83 -12.53
C LEU A 33 0.28 7.74 -13.59
N PRO A 34 -0.64 7.56 -14.55
CA PRO A 34 -0.44 6.63 -15.66
C PRO A 34 0.65 7.09 -16.62
N GLY A 35 1.24 6.16 -17.36
CA GLY A 35 2.22 6.45 -18.41
C GLY A 35 3.68 6.54 -17.96
N MET A 36 3.99 6.17 -16.69
CA MET A 36 5.37 6.15 -16.18
C MET A 36 6.29 5.24 -16.99
N GLU A 37 5.81 4.08 -17.45
CA GLU A 37 6.60 3.15 -18.27
C GLU A 37 6.93 3.74 -19.64
N ALA A 38 5.93 4.32 -20.31
CA ALA A 38 6.15 4.96 -21.60
C ALA A 38 7.12 6.16 -21.50
N ALA A 39 7.06 6.91 -20.42
CA ALA A 39 8.00 8.01 -20.17
C ALA A 39 9.42 7.48 -19.91
N ALA A 40 9.58 6.45 -19.07
CA ALA A 40 10.88 5.81 -18.86
C ALA A 40 11.45 5.21 -20.15
N GLN A 41 10.60 4.57 -20.97
CA GLN A 41 11.04 4.04 -22.28
C GLN A 41 11.51 5.14 -23.23
N ARG A 42 10.82 6.29 -23.29
CA ARG A 42 11.29 7.43 -24.10
C ARG A 42 12.66 7.94 -23.64
N ALA A 43 12.92 7.94 -22.33
CA ALA A 43 14.23 8.33 -21.81
C ALA A 43 15.33 7.32 -22.26
N ILE A 44 15.02 6.03 -22.22
CA ILE A 44 15.92 4.95 -22.67
C ILE A 44 16.16 5.00 -24.18
N ASP A 45 15.11 5.28 -24.96
CA ASP A 45 15.22 5.39 -26.44
C ASP A 45 16.11 6.59 -26.84
N ALA A 46 16.06 7.70 -26.07
CA ALA A 46 16.86 8.88 -26.29
C ALA A 46 18.31 8.76 -25.77
N ASP A 47 18.53 7.93 -24.75
CA ASP A 47 19.84 7.59 -24.20
C ASP A 47 19.78 6.19 -23.54
N PRO A 48 20.15 5.12 -24.28
CA PRO A 48 20.21 3.76 -23.75
C PRO A 48 21.16 3.61 -22.56
N GLY A 49 22.11 4.51 -22.37
CA GLY A 49 23.04 4.57 -21.26
C GLY A 49 22.49 5.23 -19.99
N CYS A 50 21.28 5.79 -20.02
CA CYS A 50 20.66 6.42 -18.87
C CYS A 50 20.21 5.36 -17.84
N ALA A 51 21.10 5.00 -16.91
CA ALA A 51 20.86 3.97 -15.89
C ALA A 51 19.64 4.27 -15.03
N LEU A 52 19.43 5.52 -14.67
CA LEU A 52 18.30 5.95 -13.85
C LEU A 52 16.95 5.68 -14.53
N ALA A 53 16.84 5.86 -15.86
CA ALA A 53 15.61 5.57 -16.60
C ALA A 53 15.25 4.06 -16.54
N HIS A 54 16.26 3.18 -16.66
CA HIS A 54 16.06 1.75 -16.49
C HIS A 54 15.60 1.37 -15.07
N THR A 55 16.03 2.12 -14.02
CA THR A 55 15.51 1.87 -12.66
C THR A 55 14.05 2.26 -12.50
N VAL A 56 13.61 3.39 -13.08
CA VAL A 56 12.19 3.77 -13.08
C VAL A 56 11.36 2.71 -13.80
N LEU A 57 11.81 2.23 -14.97
CA LEU A 57 11.12 1.19 -15.73
C LEU A 57 11.02 -0.11 -14.92
N ALA A 58 12.10 -0.52 -14.25
CA ALA A 58 12.11 -1.71 -13.40
C ALA A 58 11.10 -1.60 -12.24
N ARG A 59 11.05 -0.46 -11.57
CA ARG A 59 10.10 -0.19 -10.49
C ARG A 59 8.64 -0.13 -10.98
N ALA A 60 8.41 0.44 -12.17
CA ALA A 60 7.09 0.45 -12.79
C ALA A 60 6.60 -0.98 -13.10
N HIS A 61 7.45 -1.83 -13.67
CA HIS A 61 7.12 -3.24 -13.89
C HIS A 61 6.86 -3.99 -12.57
N GLN A 62 7.66 -3.74 -11.53
CA GLN A 62 7.47 -4.35 -10.22
C GLN A 62 6.11 -3.96 -9.60
N LEU A 63 5.73 -2.69 -9.70
CA LEU A 63 4.44 -2.18 -9.21
C LEU A 63 3.25 -2.92 -9.86
N HIS A 64 3.37 -3.25 -11.14
CA HIS A 64 2.35 -3.98 -11.90
C HIS A 64 2.47 -5.50 -11.83
N GLY A 65 3.32 -6.05 -10.95
CA GLY A 65 3.48 -7.50 -10.76
C GLY A 65 4.29 -8.20 -11.86
N ARG A 66 4.89 -7.46 -12.80
CA ARG A 66 5.69 -8.02 -13.90
C ARG A 66 7.15 -8.26 -13.48
N GLY A 67 7.34 -9.23 -12.60
CA GLY A 67 8.64 -9.50 -11.98
C GLY A 67 9.75 -9.88 -12.96
N ALA A 68 9.45 -10.57 -14.06
CA ALA A 68 10.45 -10.91 -15.08
C ALA A 68 10.96 -9.66 -15.80
N ASP A 69 10.05 -8.77 -16.21
CA ASP A 69 10.37 -7.51 -16.89
C ASP A 69 11.12 -6.56 -15.95
N ALA A 70 10.72 -6.50 -14.68
CA ALA A 70 11.41 -5.71 -13.66
C ALA A 70 12.88 -6.16 -13.51
N ARG A 71 13.13 -7.47 -13.43
CA ARG A 71 14.50 -8.02 -13.37
C ARG A 71 15.31 -7.74 -14.63
N ALA A 72 14.69 -7.82 -15.80
CA ALA A 72 15.36 -7.49 -17.06
C ALA A 72 15.76 -6.01 -17.14
N ALA A 73 14.85 -5.11 -16.72
CA ALA A 73 15.11 -3.68 -16.72
C ALA A 73 16.20 -3.29 -15.72
N ILE A 74 16.16 -3.83 -14.49
CA ILE A 74 17.19 -3.51 -13.48
C ILE A 74 18.57 -4.06 -13.88
N ALA A 75 18.65 -5.21 -14.54
CA ALA A 75 19.91 -5.75 -15.06
C ALA A 75 20.54 -4.81 -16.11
N ARG A 76 19.73 -4.13 -16.93
CA ARG A 76 20.22 -3.10 -17.87
C ARG A 76 20.72 -1.86 -17.12
N ALA A 77 20.03 -1.43 -16.06
CA ALA A 77 20.50 -0.33 -15.22
C ALA A 77 21.90 -0.63 -14.63
N VAL A 78 22.10 -1.87 -14.11
CA VAL A 78 23.38 -2.32 -13.56
C VAL A 78 24.50 -2.31 -14.63
N GLN A 79 24.18 -2.68 -15.86
CA GLN A 79 25.16 -2.60 -16.98
C GLN A 79 25.46 -1.16 -17.37
N ALA A 80 24.44 -0.31 -17.43
CA ALA A 80 24.57 1.07 -17.87
C ALA A 80 25.27 1.98 -16.86
N VAL A 81 25.20 1.66 -15.55
CA VAL A 81 25.76 2.53 -14.48
C VAL A 81 27.28 2.48 -14.36
N ALA A 82 27.95 1.56 -15.06
CA ALA A 82 29.40 1.45 -15.02
C ALA A 82 30.06 2.74 -15.52
N GLY A 83 30.89 3.38 -14.68
CA GLY A 83 31.54 4.65 -15.01
C GLY A 83 30.72 5.91 -14.75
N GLN A 84 29.45 5.81 -14.30
CA GLN A 84 28.63 6.95 -13.89
C GLN A 84 28.98 7.45 -12.49
N SER A 85 28.26 8.49 -12.01
CA SER A 85 28.52 9.09 -10.71
C SER A 85 28.39 8.10 -9.53
N GLU A 86 28.98 8.42 -8.38
CA GLU A 86 28.86 7.62 -7.16
C GLU A 86 27.39 7.52 -6.73
N ARG A 87 26.64 8.62 -6.83
CA ARG A 87 25.20 8.65 -6.53
C ARG A 87 24.44 7.62 -7.38
N GLU A 88 24.63 7.66 -8.70
CA GLU A 88 23.89 6.76 -9.61
C GLU A 88 24.24 5.30 -9.40
N ARG A 89 25.52 4.99 -9.14
CA ARG A 89 25.94 3.62 -8.80
C ARG A 89 25.25 3.14 -7.51
N SER A 90 25.21 4.00 -6.48
CA SER A 90 24.56 3.68 -5.21
C SER A 90 23.04 3.57 -5.34
N HIS A 91 22.41 4.43 -6.15
CA HIS A 91 21.00 4.40 -6.50
C HIS A 91 20.62 3.07 -7.17
N VAL A 92 21.33 2.71 -8.26
CA VAL A 92 21.08 1.46 -9.01
C VAL A 92 21.29 0.24 -8.11
N HIS A 93 22.39 0.21 -7.32
CA HIS A 93 22.66 -0.88 -6.40
C HIS A 93 21.52 -1.08 -5.37
N THR A 94 20.99 0.02 -4.83
CA THR A 94 19.88 -0.07 -3.86
C THR A 94 18.62 -0.60 -4.52
N LEU A 95 18.25 -0.06 -5.70
CA LEU A 95 17.04 -0.47 -6.40
C LEU A 95 17.13 -1.87 -7.00
N GLU A 96 18.33 -2.34 -7.36
CA GLU A 96 18.56 -3.73 -7.73
C GLU A 96 18.13 -4.67 -6.60
N ARG A 97 18.55 -4.42 -5.37
CA ARG A 97 18.17 -5.23 -4.20
C ARG A 97 16.66 -5.20 -3.95
N VAL A 98 16.03 -4.03 -4.10
CA VAL A 98 14.58 -3.90 -4.01
C VAL A 98 13.87 -4.78 -5.03
N VAL A 99 14.29 -4.71 -6.30
CA VAL A 99 13.67 -5.48 -7.40
C VAL A 99 13.92 -6.98 -7.24
N MET A 100 15.10 -7.36 -6.73
CA MET A 100 15.45 -8.76 -6.48
C MET A 100 14.83 -9.33 -5.19
N GLY A 101 14.12 -8.52 -4.40
CA GLY A 101 13.45 -8.95 -3.17
C GLY A 101 14.38 -9.12 -1.96
N ASP A 102 15.61 -8.61 -2.03
CA ASP A 102 16.55 -8.58 -0.90
C ASP A 102 16.23 -7.39 0.01
N ALA A 103 15.20 -7.53 0.83
CA ALA A 103 14.72 -6.43 1.69
C ALA A 103 15.77 -5.96 2.70
N ALA A 104 16.53 -6.88 3.29
CA ALA A 104 17.58 -6.55 4.26
C ALA A 104 18.74 -5.81 3.60
N GLY A 105 19.23 -6.31 2.46
CA GLY A 105 20.28 -5.68 1.69
C GLY A 105 19.85 -4.33 1.10
N ALA A 106 18.58 -4.19 0.67
CA ALA A 106 18.03 -2.93 0.19
C ALA A 106 18.04 -1.87 1.29
N MET A 107 17.57 -2.20 2.51
CA MET A 107 17.62 -1.27 3.66
C MET A 107 19.05 -0.91 4.07
N ALA A 108 19.98 -1.88 4.05
CA ALA A 108 21.38 -1.65 4.36
C ALA A 108 22.06 -0.72 3.35
N ALA A 109 21.67 -0.79 2.06
CA ALA A 109 22.17 0.10 1.01
C ALA A 109 21.47 1.47 1.02
N ALA A 110 20.16 1.53 1.26
CA ALA A 110 19.39 2.78 1.24
C ALA A 110 19.80 3.77 2.35
N ARG A 111 20.12 3.28 3.56
CA ARG A 111 20.46 4.17 4.68
C ARG A 111 21.68 5.05 4.41
N PRO A 112 22.89 4.55 4.06
CA PRO A 112 24.03 5.40 3.75
C PRO A 112 23.79 6.25 2.48
N HIS A 113 23.06 5.71 1.49
CA HIS A 113 22.70 6.47 0.29
C HIS A 113 21.92 7.73 0.66
N LEU A 114 20.82 7.57 1.44
CA LEU A 114 19.95 8.66 1.82
C LEU A 114 20.57 9.64 2.83
N GLN A 115 21.56 9.22 3.60
CA GLN A 115 22.35 10.13 4.42
C GLN A 115 23.17 11.10 3.57
N THR A 116 23.64 10.65 2.40
CA THR A 116 24.43 11.46 1.46
C THR A 116 23.53 12.24 0.47
N TRP A 117 22.48 11.58 -0.02
CA TRP A 117 21.54 12.14 -1.02
C TRP A 117 20.08 12.01 -0.52
N PRO A 118 19.69 12.82 0.49
CA PRO A 118 18.39 12.68 1.15
C PRO A 118 17.19 12.93 0.24
N ARG A 119 17.39 13.66 -0.87
CA ARG A 119 16.34 13.98 -1.84
C ARG A 119 16.24 12.97 -2.99
N ASP A 120 16.96 11.84 -2.93
CA ASP A 120 16.77 10.75 -3.91
C ASP A 120 15.50 9.95 -3.55
N PHE A 121 14.34 10.51 -3.94
CA PHE A 121 13.05 9.94 -3.58
C PHE A 121 12.75 8.63 -4.29
N MET A 122 13.40 8.32 -5.39
CA MET A 122 13.30 6.98 -6.01
C MET A 122 13.90 5.90 -5.10
N VAL A 123 14.97 6.22 -4.37
CA VAL A 123 15.58 5.33 -3.36
C VAL A 123 14.82 5.38 -2.03
N MET A 124 14.25 6.53 -1.66
CA MET A 124 13.46 6.64 -0.42
C MET A 124 12.09 5.95 -0.54
N ALA A 125 11.45 5.99 -1.70
CA ALA A 125 10.09 5.45 -1.91
C ALA A 125 9.92 3.98 -1.49
N PRO A 126 10.81 3.04 -1.82
CA PRO A 126 10.70 1.67 -1.34
C PRO A 126 10.89 1.51 0.17
N CYS A 127 11.47 2.49 0.87
CA CYS A 127 11.61 2.46 2.32
C CYS A 127 10.39 3.04 3.03
N ALA A 128 9.73 4.00 2.38
CA ALA A 128 8.59 4.75 2.91
C ALA A 128 7.25 4.00 2.71
N GLY A 129 6.25 4.40 3.47
CA GLY A 129 4.89 3.85 3.36
C GLY A 129 4.72 2.45 3.96
N VAL A 130 3.46 2.05 4.08
CA VAL A 130 3.07 0.79 4.74
C VAL A 130 3.33 -0.45 3.89
N PHE A 131 3.56 -0.28 2.60
CA PHE A 131 3.94 -1.34 1.65
C PHE A 131 5.44 -1.31 1.33
N GLY A 132 6.19 -0.45 2.03
CA GLY A 132 7.64 -0.37 1.90
C GLY A 132 8.39 -1.43 2.70
N LEU A 133 9.72 -1.40 2.60
CA LEU A 133 10.61 -2.34 3.27
C LEU A 133 10.44 -2.37 4.79
N ILE A 134 10.19 -1.19 5.41
CA ILE A 134 9.91 -1.09 6.85
C ILE A 134 8.48 -1.55 7.13
N GLY A 135 7.52 -1.13 6.30
CA GLY A 135 6.11 -1.47 6.43
C GLY A 135 5.82 -2.97 6.35
N PHE A 136 6.52 -3.68 5.49
CA PHE A 136 6.41 -5.15 5.31
C PHE A 136 7.50 -5.94 6.03
N SER A 137 8.20 -5.35 6.98
CA SER A 137 9.25 -6.04 7.74
C SER A 137 8.75 -7.26 8.55
N GLY A 138 7.47 -7.30 8.89
CA GLY A 138 6.90 -8.34 9.76
C GLY A 138 7.28 -8.20 11.23
N LEU A 139 7.92 -7.09 11.61
CA LEU A 139 8.42 -6.84 12.96
C LEU A 139 7.42 -6.00 13.78
N ALA A 140 7.42 -6.22 15.09
CA ALA A 140 6.72 -5.34 16.02
C ALA A 140 7.37 -3.94 16.04
N GLY A 141 6.57 -2.91 16.29
CA GLY A 141 7.04 -1.52 16.34
C GLY A 141 7.39 -0.92 14.96
N ARG A 142 7.00 -1.57 13.84
CA ARG A 142 7.32 -1.10 12.49
C ARG A 142 6.76 0.31 12.19
N GLU A 143 5.63 0.68 12.78
CA GLU A 143 5.02 1.99 12.59
C GLU A 143 5.92 3.09 13.20
N GLN A 144 6.39 2.87 14.42
CA GLN A 144 7.35 3.78 15.06
C GLN A 144 8.68 3.78 14.29
N ALA A 145 9.17 2.61 13.86
CA ALA A 145 10.40 2.51 13.08
C ALA A 145 10.31 3.28 11.76
N LEU A 146 9.16 3.25 11.07
CA LEU A 146 8.91 4.04 9.86
C LEU A 146 8.88 5.54 10.18
N HIS A 147 8.18 5.93 11.24
CA HIS A 147 8.12 7.32 11.68
C HIS A 147 9.53 7.86 11.99
N ASP A 148 10.34 7.11 12.75
CA ASP A 148 11.69 7.50 13.12
C ASP A 148 12.65 7.54 11.93
N PHE A 149 12.46 6.60 10.97
CA PHE A 149 13.21 6.64 9.72
C PHE A 149 12.92 7.90 8.92
N MET A 150 11.65 8.25 8.73
CA MET A 150 11.26 9.43 7.97
C MET A 150 11.66 10.74 8.67
N ALA A 151 11.61 10.79 10.00
CA ALA A 151 11.98 11.99 10.79
C ALA A 151 13.43 12.43 10.57
N GLN A 152 14.34 11.52 10.22
CA GLN A 152 15.74 11.86 9.95
C GLN A 152 15.90 12.82 8.77
N PHE A 153 14.90 12.88 7.88
CA PHE A 153 14.94 13.69 6.65
C PHE A 153 14.06 14.93 6.73
N ASP A 154 13.48 15.25 7.90
CA ASP A 154 12.61 16.42 8.07
C ASP A 154 13.31 17.72 7.64
N SER A 155 14.59 17.92 8.02
CA SER A 155 15.32 19.15 7.67
C SER A 155 15.70 19.23 6.18
N PRO A 156 16.35 18.23 5.55
CA PRO A 156 16.80 18.35 4.17
C PRO A 156 15.65 18.27 3.14
N CYS A 157 14.47 17.72 3.51
CA CYS A 157 13.36 17.49 2.59
C CYS A 157 12.08 18.30 2.93
N ALA A 158 12.16 19.25 3.87
CA ALA A 158 11.00 20.00 4.39
C ALA A 158 10.13 20.68 3.32
N GLY A 159 10.73 21.09 2.19
CA GLY A 159 10.05 21.77 1.10
C GLY A 159 9.49 20.87 0.01
N ASP A 160 9.79 19.58 0.04
CA ASP A 160 9.49 18.66 -1.05
C ASP A 160 8.10 18.03 -0.91
N TRP A 161 7.26 18.24 -1.90
CA TRP A 161 5.86 17.79 -1.90
C TRP A 161 5.72 16.27 -1.70
N TRP A 162 6.61 15.47 -2.31
CA TRP A 162 6.57 14.02 -2.17
C TRP A 162 6.93 13.58 -0.74
N PHE A 163 8.00 14.18 -0.19
CA PHE A 163 8.42 13.88 1.18
C PHE A 163 7.33 14.24 2.18
N GLN A 164 6.65 15.37 2.01
CA GLN A 164 5.56 15.79 2.88
C GLN A 164 4.43 14.75 2.90
N ALA A 165 4.04 14.18 1.75
CA ALA A 165 3.05 13.10 1.71
C ALA A 165 3.55 11.83 2.43
N ALA A 166 4.78 11.40 2.17
CA ALA A 166 5.37 10.21 2.80
C ALA A 166 5.56 10.41 4.31
N ARG A 167 5.97 11.60 4.75
CA ARG A 167 6.08 11.98 6.16
C ARG A 167 4.74 12.00 6.86
N ALA A 168 3.72 12.59 6.21
CA ALA A 168 2.35 12.59 6.71
C ALA A 168 1.83 11.17 6.96
N PHE A 169 2.16 10.23 6.06
CA PHE A 169 1.76 8.83 6.23
C PHE A 169 2.37 8.23 7.51
N SER A 170 3.68 8.40 7.70
CA SER A 170 4.36 7.90 8.90
C SER A 170 3.84 8.53 10.20
N GLN A 171 3.45 9.81 10.16
CA GLN A 171 2.84 10.51 11.29
C GLN A 171 1.43 9.99 11.59
N CYS A 172 0.62 9.73 10.56
CA CYS A 172 -0.72 9.18 10.71
C CYS A 172 -0.69 7.81 11.41
N GLU A 173 0.21 6.91 10.97
CA GLU A 173 0.33 5.56 11.55
C GLU A 173 0.68 5.59 13.06
N VAL A 174 1.43 6.59 13.52
CA VAL A 174 1.73 6.77 14.97
C VAL A 174 0.74 7.70 15.71
N GLY A 175 -0.32 8.16 15.02
CA GLY A 175 -1.39 8.96 15.65
C GLY A 175 -1.13 10.46 15.77
N GLN A 176 -0.12 10.99 15.08
CA GLN A 176 0.14 12.43 14.99
C GLN A 176 -0.75 13.07 13.90
N LEU A 177 -2.09 13.00 14.09
CA LEU A 177 -3.07 13.28 13.02
C LEU A 177 -3.04 14.75 12.55
N ASP A 178 -2.87 15.73 13.45
CA ASP A 178 -2.78 17.15 13.07
C ASP A 178 -1.55 17.43 12.21
N ALA A 179 -0.40 16.87 12.57
CA ALA A 179 0.83 17.01 11.80
C ALA A 179 0.72 16.29 10.44
N ALA A 180 0.10 15.11 10.41
CA ALA A 180 -0.17 14.38 9.19
C ALA A 180 -1.08 15.17 8.25
N ARG A 181 -2.18 15.75 8.75
CA ARG A 181 -3.09 16.61 7.98
C ARG A 181 -2.35 17.80 7.38
N ALA A 182 -1.59 18.53 8.20
CA ALA A 182 -0.85 19.69 7.74
C ALA A 182 0.18 19.33 6.64
N ASN A 183 0.87 18.21 6.76
CA ASN A 183 1.82 17.76 5.74
C ASN A 183 1.12 17.29 4.46
N ALA A 184 0.00 16.56 4.57
CA ALA A 184 -0.80 16.13 3.42
C ALA A 184 -1.33 17.34 2.62
N GLU A 185 -1.85 18.35 3.29
CA GLU A 185 -2.35 19.57 2.68
C GLU A 185 -1.24 20.39 2.01
N ARG A 186 -0.06 20.51 2.63
CA ARG A 186 1.10 21.15 2.01
C ARG A 186 1.55 20.43 0.74
N SER A 187 1.56 19.09 0.77
CA SER A 187 1.88 18.28 -0.41
C SER A 187 0.90 18.54 -1.55
N LEU A 188 -0.41 18.51 -1.26
CA LEU A 188 -1.46 18.75 -2.25
C LEU A 188 -1.49 20.20 -2.77
N ALA A 189 -1.16 21.18 -1.93
CA ALA A 189 -1.04 22.56 -2.36
C ALA A 189 0.06 22.77 -3.41
N GLN A 190 1.18 22.02 -3.31
CA GLN A 190 2.27 22.04 -4.28
C GLN A 190 2.00 21.17 -5.51
N ARG A 191 1.36 20.02 -5.32
CA ARG A 191 1.05 19.05 -6.36
C ARG A 191 -0.39 18.51 -6.19
N PRO A 192 -1.38 19.23 -6.70
CA PRO A 192 -2.81 18.82 -6.55
C PRO A 192 -3.10 17.42 -7.09
N GLY A 193 -2.40 16.98 -8.14
CA GLY A 193 -2.52 15.62 -8.72
C GLY A 193 -1.71 14.53 -8.01
N ASN A 194 -1.08 14.80 -6.86
CA ASN A 194 -0.36 13.79 -6.10
C ASN A 194 -1.32 12.80 -5.41
N ALA A 195 -1.45 11.59 -5.96
CA ALA A 195 -2.34 10.57 -5.40
C ALA A 195 -1.90 10.10 -4.00
N HIS A 196 -0.61 10.14 -3.67
CA HIS A 196 -0.15 9.81 -2.32
C HIS A 196 -0.54 10.90 -1.31
N GLY A 197 -0.55 12.18 -1.71
CA GLY A 197 -1.07 13.27 -0.88
C GLY A 197 -2.57 13.14 -0.63
N ALA A 198 -3.35 12.82 -1.67
CA ALA A 198 -4.78 12.55 -1.54
C ALA A 198 -5.06 11.32 -0.65
N HIS A 199 -4.29 10.26 -0.83
CA HIS A 199 -4.39 9.03 -0.05
C HIS A 199 -4.16 9.27 1.43
N ILE A 200 -3.09 9.98 1.80
CA ILE A 200 -2.84 10.23 3.22
C ILE A 200 -3.85 11.19 3.84
N ARG A 201 -4.33 12.19 3.12
CA ARG A 201 -5.44 13.01 3.61
C ARG A 201 -6.66 12.14 3.96
N THR A 202 -7.01 11.20 3.07
CA THR A 202 -8.13 10.27 3.29
C THR A 202 -7.90 9.38 4.52
N HIS A 203 -6.66 8.93 4.76
CA HIS A 203 -6.32 8.20 5.99
C HIS A 203 -6.52 9.06 7.23
N VAL A 204 -6.13 10.32 7.21
CA VAL A 204 -6.33 11.23 8.34
C VAL A 204 -7.83 11.45 8.59
N ASP A 205 -8.63 11.68 7.53
CA ASP A 205 -10.08 11.83 7.65
C ASP A 205 -10.70 10.56 8.25
N TYR A 206 -10.26 9.37 7.78
CA TYR A 206 -10.68 8.09 8.34
C TYR A 206 -10.32 7.95 9.83
N GLU A 207 -9.10 8.23 10.24
CA GLU A 207 -8.65 8.10 11.63
C GLU A 207 -9.34 9.12 12.57
N CYS A 208 -9.70 10.30 12.07
CA CYS A 208 -10.45 11.32 12.82
C CYS A 208 -11.96 11.00 12.91
N GLY A 209 -12.48 10.11 12.05
CA GLY A 209 -13.93 9.87 11.93
C GLY A 209 -14.67 10.92 11.10
N ASP A 210 -13.95 11.69 10.28
CA ASP A 210 -14.46 12.74 9.40
C ASP A 210 -15.02 12.12 8.10
N ASP A 211 -15.75 10.99 8.20
CA ASP A 211 -16.14 10.17 7.05
C ASP A 211 -16.99 10.92 6.02
N ALA A 212 -17.86 11.84 6.44
CA ALA A 212 -18.71 12.61 5.53
C ALA A 212 -17.91 13.62 4.70
N ASP A 213 -17.02 14.37 5.34
CA ASP A 213 -16.16 15.35 4.68
C ASP A 213 -15.11 14.65 3.80
N GLY A 214 -14.52 13.56 4.30
CA GLY A 214 -13.60 12.71 3.56
C GLY A 214 -14.22 12.12 2.29
N LEU A 215 -15.44 11.57 2.38
CA LEU A 215 -16.20 11.05 1.25
C LEU A 215 -16.47 12.13 0.19
N ALA A 216 -16.93 13.29 0.62
CA ALA A 216 -17.25 14.40 -0.27
C ALA A 216 -16.01 14.96 -0.95
N TRP A 217 -14.92 15.13 -0.20
CA TRP A 217 -13.65 15.64 -0.72
C TRP A 217 -13.01 14.64 -1.71
N LEU A 218 -12.88 13.38 -1.33
CA LEU A 218 -12.25 12.35 -2.16
C LEU A 218 -13.05 12.11 -3.44
N SER A 219 -14.39 12.17 -3.37
CA SER A 219 -15.23 12.02 -4.56
C SER A 219 -14.94 13.10 -5.59
N ARG A 220 -14.82 14.38 -5.17
CA ARG A 220 -14.44 15.48 -6.07
C ARG A 220 -13.01 15.34 -6.60
N TRP A 221 -12.05 14.97 -5.74
CA TRP A 221 -10.65 14.81 -6.15
C TRP A 221 -10.48 13.73 -7.22
N LEU A 222 -11.23 12.62 -7.11
CA LEU A 222 -11.21 11.51 -8.07
C LEU A 222 -11.78 11.87 -9.46
N GLU A 223 -12.56 12.95 -9.59
CA GLU A 223 -13.04 13.41 -10.90
C GLU A 223 -11.89 13.83 -11.82
N ASP A 224 -10.83 14.39 -11.26
CA ASP A 224 -9.64 14.88 -11.99
C ASP A 224 -8.51 13.81 -12.03
N TYR A 225 -8.57 12.76 -11.21
CA TYR A 225 -7.53 11.74 -11.19
C TYR A 225 -7.79 10.66 -12.24
N PRO A 226 -6.81 10.39 -13.14
CA PRO A 226 -7.04 9.42 -14.22
C PRO A 226 -7.40 8.02 -13.70
N GLN A 227 -8.40 7.40 -14.28
CA GLN A 227 -8.82 6.03 -13.94
C GLN A 227 -7.67 5.03 -14.08
N ALA A 228 -6.79 5.19 -15.06
CA ALA A 228 -5.61 4.34 -15.26
C ALA A 228 -4.47 4.64 -14.27
N GLY A 229 -4.64 5.56 -13.34
CA GLY A 229 -3.66 5.84 -12.29
C GLY A 229 -3.54 4.69 -11.29
N ALA A 230 -2.32 4.42 -10.85
CA ALA A 230 -2.01 3.26 -10.00
C ALA A 230 -2.75 3.23 -8.65
N MET A 231 -3.24 4.38 -8.17
CA MET A 231 -3.97 4.51 -6.91
C MET A 231 -5.49 4.60 -7.08
N HIS A 232 -6.02 4.59 -8.33
CA HIS A 232 -7.45 4.86 -8.56
C HIS A 232 -8.36 3.84 -7.85
N GLY A 233 -8.09 2.54 -7.99
CA GLY A 233 -8.88 1.50 -7.32
C GLY A 233 -8.81 1.62 -5.80
N HIS A 234 -7.62 1.84 -5.26
CA HIS A 234 -7.40 1.96 -3.82
C HIS A 234 -8.06 3.21 -3.21
N LEU A 235 -7.98 4.35 -3.87
CA LEU A 235 -8.69 5.56 -3.45
C LEU A 235 -10.22 5.38 -3.55
N SER A 236 -10.69 4.67 -4.57
CA SER A 236 -12.11 4.29 -4.69
C SER A 236 -12.54 3.36 -3.56
N TRP A 237 -11.66 2.43 -3.11
CA TRP A 237 -11.92 1.63 -1.93
C TRP A 237 -12.08 2.49 -0.66
N HIS A 238 -11.23 3.49 -0.43
CA HIS A 238 -11.42 4.43 0.67
C HIS A 238 -12.76 5.15 0.59
N ARG A 239 -13.17 5.56 -0.61
CA ARG A 239 -14.50 6.15 -0.84
C ARG A 239 -15.63 5.19 -0.46
N ALA A 240 -15.50 3.90 -0.83
CA ALA A 240 -16.45 2.87 -0.44
C ALA A 240 -16.46 2.62 1.07
N LEU A 241 -15.30 2.67 1.73
CA LEU A 241 -15.19 2.56 3.20
C LEU A 241 -15.93 3.69 3.91
N SER A 242 -15.69 4.94 3.53
CA SER A 242 -16.38 6.07 4.16
C SER A 242 -17.90 5.97 3.96
N ALA A 243 -18.37 5.51 2.79
CA ALA A 243 -19.78 5.25 2.56
C ALA A 243 -20.35 4.16 3.49
N LEU A 244 -19.62 3.06 3.71
CA LEU A 244 -19.99 2.01 4.67
C LEU A 244 -20.06 2.54 6.11
N GLU A 245 -19.08 3.33 6.54
CA GLU A 245 -19.07 3.94 7.89
C GLU A 245 -20.30 4.82 8.12
N LEU A 246 -20.75 5.51 7.08
CA LEU A 246 -21.95 6.37 7.10
C LEU A 246 -23.28 5.60 6.95
N GLY A 247 -23.23 4.31 6.57
CA GLY A 247 -24.41 3.50 6.26
C GLY A 247 -25.04 3.84 4.90
N ASP A 248 -24.25 4.39 3.96
CA ASP A 248 -24.65 4.56 2.55
C ASP A 248 -24.23 3.33 1.73
N ASP A 249 -24.94 2.22 1.97
CA ASP A 249 -24.66 0.93 1.35
C ASP A 249 -24.79 0.99 -0.18
N ALA A 250 -25.69 1.82 -0.70
CA ALA A 250 -25.92 1.97 -2.12
C ALA A 250 -24.70 2.59 -2.83
N THR A 251 -24.12 3.64 -2.26
CA THR A 251 -22.89 4.25 -2.78
C THR A 251 -21.71 3.32 -2.61
N ALA A 252 -21.55 2.70 -1.44
CA ALA A 252 -20.46 1.75 -1.17
C ALA A 252 -20.47 0.60 -2.20
N ARG A 253 -21.64 -0.01 -2.43
CA ARG A 253 -21.79 -1.13 -3.39
C ARG A 253 -21.53 -0.69 -4.82
N ARG A 254 -22.08 0.43 -5.27
CA ARG A 254 -21.82 0.96 -6.61
C ARG A 254 -20.33 1.20 -6.86
N VAL A 255 -19.62 1.80 -5.90
CA VAL A 255 -18.19 2.04 -6.02
C VAL A 255 -17.40 0.72 -6.07
N PHE A 256 -17.74 -0.22 -5.23
CA PHE A 256 -17.13 -1.55 -5.24
C PHE A 256 -17.29 -2.23 -6.61
N ASP A 257 -18.52 -2.26 -7.13
CA ASP A 257 -18.85 -2.94 -8.39
C ASP A 257 -18.12 -2.36 -9.60
N THR A 258 -17.89 -1.05 -9.60
CA THR A 258 -17.37 -0.35 -10.77
C THR A 258 -15.87 -0.02 -10.70
N GLN A 259 -15.26 -0.03 -9.49
CA GLN A 259 -13.92 0.54 -9.31
C GLN A 259 -13.00 -0.25 -8.34
N VAL A 260 -13.51 -1.23 -7.59
CA VAL A 260 -12.72 -1.90 -6.55
C VAL A 260 -12.56 -3.40 -6.79
N LYS A 261 -13.62 -4.10 -7.20
CA LYS A 261 -13.57 -5.56 -7.38
C LYS A 261 -12.60 -6.00 -8.49
N PRO A 262 -12.11 -7.24 -8.48
CA PRO A 262 -11.28 -7.78 -9.55
C PRO A 262 -11.87 -7.50 -10.94
N TYR A 263 -10.99 -7.17 -11.89
CA TYR A 263 -11.29 -6.84 -13.30
C TYR A 263 -12.08 -5.53 -13.53
N ALA A 264 -12.57 -4.87 -12.47
CA ALA A 264 -13.12 -3.52 -12.54
C ALA A 264 -12.13 -2.47 -11.99
N ALA A 265 -11.27 -2.86 -11.04
CA ALA A 265 -10.30 -1.98 -10.42
C ALA A 265 -9.10 -1.69 -11.33
N TRP A 266 -8.56 -0.47 -11.21
CA TRP A 266 -7.26 -0.07 -11.74
C TRP A 266 -6.27 0.09 -10.60
N GLY A 267 -5.13 -0.57 -10.72
CA GLY A 267 -4.07 -0.54 -9.72
C GLY A 267 -3.31 -1.86 -9.61
N PRO A 268 -2.33 -1.92 -8.71
CA PRO A 268 -1.54 -3.13 -8.47
C PRO A 268 -2.41 -4.32 -8.03
N PRO A 269 -2.12 -5.54 -8.47
CA PRO A 269 -2.88 -6.74 -8.07
C PRO A 269 -3.01 -6.93 -6.57
N LEU A 270 -1.98 -6.51 -5.80
CA LEU A 270 -2.00 -6.53 -4.34
C LEU A 270 -3.17 -5.71 -3.80
N ASN A 271 -3.32 -4.46 -4.25
CA ASN A 271 -4.41 -3.59 -3.81
C ASN A 271 -5.77 -4.17 -4.18
N VAL A 272 -5.92 -4.70 -5.41
CA VAL A 272 -7.19 -5.29 -5.86
C VAL A 272 -7.64 -6.42 -4.93
N LEU A 273 -6.74 -7.34 -4.57
CA LEU A 273 -7.08 -8.43 -3.66
C LEU A 273 -7.43 -7.91 -2.26
N THR A 274 -6.58 -7.04 -1.70
CA THR A 274 -6.72 -6.63 -0.30
C THR A 274 -7.91 -5.70 -0.10
N ASP A 275 -8.15 -4.79 -1.02
CA ASP A 275 -9.26 -3.85 -0.97
C ASP A 275 -10.60 -4.55 -1.19
N ALA A 276 -10.68 -5.49 -2.16
CA ALA A 276 -11.90 -6.24 -2.42
C ALA A 276 -12.27 -7.16 -1.23
N SER A 277 -11.32 -7.92 -0.69
CA SER A 277 -11.59 -8.79 0.46
C SER A 277 -11.96 -7.98 1.71
N SER A 278 -11.29 -6.85 1.93
CA SER A 278 -11.62 -5.93 3.02
C SER A 278 -13.03 -5.35 2.88
N PHE A 279 -13.44 -4.94 1.69
CA PHE A 279 -14.77 -4.41 1.45
C PHE A 279 -15.86 -5.47 1.70
N LEU A 280 -15.72 -6.64 1.10
CA LEU A 280 -16.72 -7.71 1.22
C LEU A 280 -16.94 -8.11 2.67
N LEU A 281 -15.86 -8.33 3.44
CA LEU A 281 -16.01 -8.70 4.85
C LEU A 281 -16.64 -7.56 5.66
N ARG A 282 -16.23 -6.31 5.47
CA ARG A 282 -16.83 -5.18 6.21
C ARG A 282 -18.31 -5.03 5.91
N ALA A 283 -18.76 -5.20 4.67
CA ALA A 283 -20.17 -5.20 4.33
C ALA A 283 -20.92 -6.30 5.07
N GLU A 284 -20.38 -7.53 5.15
CA GLU A 284 -20.98 -8.62 5.94
C GLU A 284 -20.99 -8.34 7.45
N LEU A 285 -19.93 -7.76 8.00
CA LEU A 285 -19.87 -7.36 9.41
C LEU A 285 -20.95 -6.31 9.74
N LEU A 286 -21.34 -5.49 8.77
CA LEU A 286 -22.39 -4.48 8.90
C LEU A 286 -23.79 -5.01 8.56
N GLY A 287 -23.93 -6.31 8.28
CA GLY A 287 -25.23 -6.96 8.11
C GLY A 287 -25.62 -7.33 6.67
N ALA A 288 -24.75 -7.08 5.69
CA ALA A 288 -24.99 -7.58 4.34
C ALA A 288 -24.95 -9.13 4.29
N GLN A 289 -25.70 -9.72 3.38
CA GLN A 289 -25.61 -11.15 3.12
C GLN A 289 -24.28 -11.49 2.45
N ARG A 290 -23.72 -12.67 2.76
CA ARG A 290 -22.49 -13.16 2.14
C ARG A 290 -22.68 -13.39 0.65
N PRO A 291 -21.95 -12.67 -0.22
CA PRO A 291 -22.00 -12.88 -1.66
C PRO A 291 -21.02 -14.01 -2.05
N LEU A 292 -21.46 -15.27 -1.94
CA LEU A 292 -20.58 -16.42 -2.12
C LEU A 292 -19.87 -16.43 -3.49
N ASP A 293 -20.58 -16.06 -4.54
CA ASP A 293 -19.99 -16.00 -5.90
C ASP A 293 -18.84 -14.98 -6.01
N GLU A 294 -18.95 -13.86 -5.30
CA GLU A 294 -17.90 -12.84 -5.28
C GLU A 294 -16.68 -13.30 -4.47
N TRP A 295 -16.92 -13.98 -3.34
CA TRP A 295 -15.84 -14.59 -2.58
C TRP A 295 -15.11 -15.68 -3.37
N GLN A 296 -15.84 -16.51 -4.13
CA GLN A 296 -15.25 -17.52 -5.02
C GLN A 296 -14.44 -16.87 -6.14
N ALA A 297 -14.96 -15.82 -6.77
CA ALA A 297 -14.23 -15.05 -7.78
C ALA A 297 -12.94 -14.43 -7.21
N LEU A 298 -13.02 -13.89 -5.98
CA LEU A 298 -11.87 -13.31 -5.32
C LEU A 298 -10.83 -14.36 -4.89
N ALA A 299 -11.26 -15.53 -4.45
CA ALA A 299 -10.38 -16.68 -4.17
C ALA A 299 -9.67 -17.15 -5.45
N GLY A 300 -10.37 -17.18 -6.58
CA GLY A 300 -9.78 -17.45 -7.91
C GLY A 300 -8.73 -16.42 -8.29
N TYR A 301 -9.03 -15.13 -8.09
CA TYR A 301 -8.08 -14.04 -8.33
C TYR A 301 -6.82 -14.15 -7.44
N ALA A 302 -7.00 -14.47 -6.15
CA ALA A 302 -5.88 -14.67 -5.23
C ALA A 302 -4.99 -15.84 -5.70
N HIS A 303 -5.59 -16.94 -6.16
CA HIS A 303 -4.84 -18.08 -6.68
C HIS A 303 -4.07 -17.76 -7.96
N GLU A 304 -4.67 -16.98 -8.87
CA GLU A 304 -4.05 -16.57 -10.13
C GLU A 304 -2.87 -15.61 -9.91
N GLN A 305 -3.09 -14.57 -9.10
CA GLN A 305 -2.12 -13.49 -8.94
C GLN A 305 -1.04 -13.79 -7.90
N PHE A 306 -1.37 -14.60 -6.89
CA PHE A 306 -0.49 -14.91 -5.73
C PHE A 306 -0.46 -16.42 -5.44
N PRO A 307 0.02 -17.25 -6.38
CA PRO A 307 0.01 -18.70 -6.24
C PRO A 307 0.89 -19.23 -5.12
N ASN A 308 1.87 -18.42 -4.66
CA ASN A 308 2.83 -18.82 -3.64
C ASN A 308 2.79 -17.85 -2.45
N PRO A 309 2.57 -18.31 -1.22
CA PRO A 309 2.67 -17.48 -0.03
C PRO A 309 4.07 -16.88 0.15
N GLY A 310 4.15 -15.69 0.76
CA GLY A 310 5.43 -15.06 1.07
C GLY A 310 5.38 -13.58 1.37
N LEU A 311 4.22 -12.93 1.21
CA LEU A 311 3.99 -11.56 1.61
C LEU A 311 2.81 -11.55 2.60
N ALA A 312 3.11 -11.44 3.89
CA ALA A 312 2.15 -11.65 4.99
C ALA A 312 0.84 -10.88 4.82
N PHE A 313 0.89 -9.64 4.34
CA PHE A 313 -0.29 -8.82 4.12
C PHE A 313 -1.20 -9.40 3.01
N VAL A 314 -0.62 -9.83 1.91
CA VAL A 314 -1.32 -10.51 0.80
C VAL A 314 -1.86 -11.86 1.27
N ASP A 315 -1.02 -12.64 1.95
CA ASP A 315 -1.36 -13.98 2.43
C ASP A 315 -2.56 -13.95 3.38
N ALA A 316 -2.64 -12.96 4.26
CA ALA A 316 -3.78 -12.80 5.17
C ALA A 316 -5.09 -12.49 4.43
N HIS A 317 -5.06 -11.65 3.39
CA HIS A 317 -6.25 -11.33 2.59
C HIS A 317 -6.64 -12.47 1.64
N ALA A 318 -5.67 -13.22 1.11
CA ALA A 318 -5.92 -14.46 0.39
C ALA A 318 -6.54 -15.52 1.31
N ALA A 319 -6.03 -15.68 2.55
CA ALA A 319 -6.62 -16.56 3.54
C ALA A 319 -8.07 -16.19 3.87
N LEU A 320 -8.37 -14.89 4.01
CA LEU A 320 -9.73 -14.39 4.16
C LEU A 320 -10.61 -14.81 2.98
N ALA A 321 -10.15 -14.58 1.74
CA ALA A 321 -10.90 -14.93 0.54
C ALA A 321 -11.17 -16.44 0.46
N TYR A 322 -10.18 -17.29 0.73
CA TYR A 322 -10.33 -18.74 0.75
C TYR A 322 -11.29 -19.21 1.86
N ALA A 323 -11.18 -18.65 3.06
CA ALA A 323 -12.08 -18.99 4.17
C ALA A 323 -13.54 -18.65 3.84
N MET A 324 -13.80 -17.45 3.33
CA MET A 324 -15.15 -16.97 3.02
C MET A 324 -15.75 -17.67 1.79
N ALA A 325 -14.90 -18.11 0.84
CA ALA A 325 -15.28 -18.94 -0.30
C ALA A 325 -15.46 -20.44 0.05
N SER A 326 -15.16 -20.84 1.27
CA SER A 326 -15.13 -22.26 1.74
C SER A 326 -14.12 -23.13 0.97
N ASP A 327 -13.01 -22.53 0.48
CA ASP A 327 -11.90 -23.26 -0.16
C ASP A 327 -10.88 -23.71 0.90
N SER A 328 -11.24 -24.73 1.66
CA SER A 328 -10.40 -25.28 2.72
C SER A 328 -9.07 -25.86 2.19
N ALA A 329 -9.04 -26.33 0.93
CA ALA A 329 -7.82 -26.87 0.34
C ALA A 329 -6.80 -25.76 0.03
N ALA A 330 -7.23 -24.63 -0.54
CA ALA A 330 -6.36 -23.47 -0.76
C ALA A 330 -5.89 -22.88 0.56
N LEU A 331 -6.78 -22.75 1.53
CA LEU A 331 -6.46 -22.27 2.88
C LEU A 331 -5.40 -23.13 3.57
N ALA A 332 -5.55 -24.46 3.53
CA ALA A 332 -4.57 -25.38 4.09
C ALA A 332 -3.19 -25.27 3.42
N ARG A 333 -3.16 -25.14 2.09
CA ARG A 333 -1.90 -24.90 1.35
C ARG A 333 -1.24 -23.58 1.76
N LEU A 334 -2.02 -22.51 1.91
CA LEU A 334 -1.52 -21.21 2.37
C LEU A 334 -0.92 -21.30 3.77
N ILE A 335 -1.62 -21.93 4.72
CA ILE A 335 -1.14 -22.13 6.10
C ILE A 335 0.17 -22.94 6.10
N ALA A 336 0.25 -24.03 5.33
CA ALA A 336 1.46 -24.84 5.22
C ALA A 336 2.63 -24.10 4.54
N GLY A 337 2.34 -23.17 3.66
CA GLY A 337 3.33 -22.38 2.93
C GLY A 337 3.71 -21.04 3.57
N ALA A 338 3.03 -20.65 4.65
CA ALA A 338 3.27 -19.37 5.32
C ALA A 338 4.72 -19.28 5.84
N ARG A 339 5.40 -18.17 5.54
CA ARG A 339 6.81 -17.97 5.86
C ARG A 339 7.14 -16.50 6.13
N GLY A 340 8.33 -16.25 6.64
CA GLY A 340 8.79 -14.91 6.98
C GLY A 340 8.45 -14.51 8.43
N PRO A 341 8.85 -13.29 8.84
CA PRO A 341 8.76 -12.85 10.24
C PRO A 341 7.35 -12.81 10.83
N ALA A 342 6.31 -12.64 10.01
CA ALA A 342 4.91 -12.58 10.44
C ALA A 342 4.09 -13.82 10.07
N ALA A 343 4.72 -14.96 9.78
CA ALA A 343 4.03 -16.21 9.42
C ALA A 343 3.06 -16.68 10.50
N ASP A 344 3.42 -16.53 11.76
CA ASP A 344 2.57 -16.83 12.92
C ASP A 344 1.27 -16.00 12.92
N VAL A 345 1.35 -14.71 12.56
CA VAL A 345 0.19 -13.81 12.43
C VAL A 345 -0.70 -14.27 11.27
N VAL A 346 -0.13 -14.61 10.12
CA VAL A 346 -0.87 -15.11 8.96
C VAL A 346 -1.62 -16.40 9.28
N ILE A 347 -0.95 -17.37 9.93
CA ILE A 347 -1.55 -18.65 10.32
C ILE A 347 -2.71 -18.44 11.30
N ALA A 348 -2.53 -17.57 12.29
CA ALA A 348 -3.59 -17.28 13.26
C ALA A 348 -4.78 -16.58 12.60
N LEU A 349 -4.54 -15.60 11.70
CA LEU A 349 -5.60 -14.96 10.92
C LEU A 349 -6.35 -15.96 10.02
N ALA A 350 -5.63 -16.84 9.32
CA ALA A 350 -6.23 -17.86 8.47
C ALA A 350 -7.20 -18.75 9.23
N ARG A 351 -6.79 -19.27 10.40
CA ARG A 351 -7.64 -20.10 11.27
C ARG A 351 -8.80 -19.31 11.86
N GLY A 352 -8.54 -18.06 12.27
CA GLY A 352 -9.58 -17.18 12.81
C GLY A 352 -10.66 -16.84 11.78
N PHE A 353 -10.29 -16.53 10.54
CA PHE A 353 -11.23 -16.30 9.46
C PHE A 353 -11.98 -17.55 9.04
N GLU A 354 -11.34 -18.72 9.04
CA GLU A 354 -12.01 -19.99 8.77
C GLU A 354 -13.11 -20.25 9.81
N ALA A 355 -12.79 -20.16 11.11
CA ALA A 355 -13.77 -20.31 12.18
C ALA A 355 -14.89 -19.27 12.09
N PHE A 356 -14.57 -18.01 11.81
CA PHE A 356 -15.55 -16.94 11.64
C PHE A 356 -16.48 -17.21 10.46
N ALA A 357 -15.95 -17.66 9.32
CA ALA A 357 -16.71 -18.01 8.13
C ALA A 357 -17.73 -19.13 8.39
N GLN A 358 -17.40 -20.05 9.31
CA GLN A 358 -18.25 -21.16 9.75
C GLN A 358 -19.23 -20.78 10.89
N GLY A 359 -19.21 -19.54 11.36
CA GLY A 359 -20.04 -19.09 12.49
C GLY A 359 -19.58 -19.58 13.86
N LEU A 360 -18.35 -20.08 13.96
CA LEU A 360 -17.72 -20.54 15.20
C LEU A 360 -17.03 -19.37 15.92
N ASP A 361 -17.83 -18.36 16.29
CA ASP A 361 -17.32 -17.08 16.81
C ASP A 361 -16.40 -17.23 18.03
N ALA A 362 -16.69 -18.17 18.94
CA ALA A 362 -15.83 -18.42 20.09
C ALA A 362 -14.44 -18.95 19.69
N GLN A 363 -14.38 -19.85 18.71
CA GLN A 363 -13.14 -20.37 18.17
C GLN A 363 -12.40 -19.33 17.35
N ALA A 364 -13.12 -18.51 16.57
CA ALA A 364 -12.53 -17.37 15.88
C ALA A 364 -11.80 -16.43 16.84
N LEU A 365 -12.41 -16.12 17.98
CA LEU A 365 -11.80 -15.29 19.02
C LEU A 365 -10.54 -15.91 19.66
N GLU A 366 -10.45 -17.23 19.79
CA GLU A 366 -9.24 -17.90 20.30
C GLU A 366 -8.02 -17.60 19.41
N HIS A 367 -8.22 -17.45 18.10
CA HIS A 367 -7.17 -17.16 17.15
C HIS A 367 -6.95 -15.65 16.94
N LEU A 368 -8.02 -14.85 16.86
CA LEU A 368 -7.93 -13.43 16.48
C LEU A 368 -7.62 -12.52 17.68
N TRP A 369 -8.14 -12.83 18.88
CA TRP A 369 -7.94 -11.95 20.04
C TRP A 369 -6.48 -11.74 20.43
N PRO A 370 -5.61 -12.75 20.45
CA PRO A 370 -4.19 -12.55 20.75
C PRO A 370 -3.47 -11.62 19.77
N LEU A 371 -3.99 -11.50 18.54
CA LEU A 371 -3.40 -10.67 17.51
C LEU A 371 -3.65 -9.16 17.72
N MET A 372 -4.59 -8.77 18.59
CA MET A 372 -4.90 -7.37 18.82
C MET A 372 -3.69 -6.54 19.28
N ALA A 373 -2.71 -7.17 19.90
CA ALA A 373 -1.46 -6.54 20.32
C ALA A 373 -0.34 -6.57 19.27
N THR A 374 -0.50 -7.34 18.18
CA THR A 374 0.62 -7.64 17.27
C THR A 374 0.25 -7.65 15.77
N HIS A 375 -1.03 -7.41 15.42
CA HIS A 375 -1.47 -7.45 14.01
C HIS A 375 -0.80 -6.37 13.14
N GLU A 376 -0.15 -5.38 13.72
CA GLU A 376 0.70 -4.44 12.99
C GLU A 376 1.80 -5.14 12.19
N ARG A 377 2.30 -6.29 12.68
CA ARG A 377 3.33 -7.11 12.02
C ARG A 377 2.89 -7.61 10.64
N LEU A 378 1.60 -7.66 10.38
CA LEU A 378 1.06 -8.03 9.09
C LEU A 378 1.50 -7.11 7.95
N GLY A 379 1.73 -5.85 8.24
CA GLY A 379 1.87 -4.79 7.24
C GLY A 379 0.53 -4.09 6.98
N GLY A 380 0.52 -3.25 5.95
CA GLY A 380 -0.65 -2.44 5.64
C GLY A 380 -0.88 -1.27 6.61
N SER A 381 -1.82 -0.41 6.26
CA SER A 381 -2.21 0.73 7.10
C SER A 381 -3.14 0.34 8.25
N ARG A 382 -3.31 1.26 9.20
CA ARG A 382 -4.31 1.12 10.26
C ARG A 382 -5.71 0.87 9.68
N ALA A 383 -6.13 1.69 8.70
CA ALA A 383 -7.44 1.56 8.06
C ALA A 383 -7.64 0.17 7.41
N GLN A 384 -6.59 -0.44 6.89
CA GLN A 384 -6.66 -1.79 6.32
C GLN A 384 -6.76 -2.87 7.41
N ARG A 385 -5.99 -2.75 8.49
CA ARG A 385 -5.97 -3.73 9.59
C ARG A 385 -7.16 -3.62 10.55
N ASP A 386 -7.84 -2.50 10.58
CA ASP A 386 -9.07 -2.29 11.36
C ASP A 386 -10.16 -3.34 11.04
N LEU A 387 -10.09 -3.96 9.87
CA LEU A 387 -10.88 -5.14 9.51
C LEU A 387 -10.79 -6.26 10.55
N ILE A 388 -9.60 -6.53 11.08
CA ILE A 388 -9.35 -7.58 12.08
C ILE A 388 -10.04 -7.19 13.39
N GLU A 389 -9.91 -5.94 13.81
CA GLU A 389 -10.55 -5.40 15.00
C GLU A 389 -12.08 -5.47 14.91
N GLN A 390 -12.66 -5.09 13.76
CA GLN A 390 -14.10 -5.18 13.52
C GLN A 390 -14.58 -6.63 13.53
N THR A 391 -13.81 -7.56 12.97
CA THR A 391 -14.14 -8.99 13.01
C THR A 391 -14.19 -9.51 14.46
N VAL A 392 -13.19 -9.14 15.27
CA VAL A 392 -13.15 -9.48 16.70
C VAL A 392 -14.36 -8.92 17.46
N LEU A 393 -14.69 -7.64 17.24
CA LEU A 393 -15.83 -7.00 17.88
C LEU A 393 -17.17 -7.71 17.54
N VAL A 394 -17.38 -8.06 16.27
CA VAL A 394 -18.59 -8.77 15.84
C VAL A 394 -18.63 -10.19 16.40
N ALA A 395 -17.51 -10.92 16.41
CA ALA A 395 -17.44 -12.25 17.00
C ALA A 395 -17.69 -12.23 18.52
N GLN A 396 -17.19 -11.22 19.25
CA GLN A 396 -17.51 -11.00 20.66
C GLN A 396 -19.00 -10.80 20.88
N ARG A 397 -19.62 -9.92 20.11
CA ARG A 397 -21.07 -9.64 20.20
C ARG A 397 -21.89 -10.91 19.95
N ARG A 398 -21.58 -11.67 18.90
CA ARG A 398 -22.28 -12.91 18.53
C ARG A 398 -22.12 -14.02 19.56
N SER A 399 -20.94 -14.13 20.18
CA SER A 399 -20.65 -15.13 21.21
C SER A 399 -21.14 -14.73 22.61
N GLY A 400 -21.77 -13.56 22.78
CA GLY A 400 -22.25 -13.04 24.07
C GLY A 400 -21.12 -12.67 25.05
N ARG A 401 -19.87 -12.57 24.59
CA ARG A 401 -18.75 -12.11 25.41
C ARG A 401 -18.81 -10.62 25.58
N THR A 402 -18.75 -10.14 26.82
CA THR A 402 -18.67 -8.70 27.13
C THR A 402 -17.20 -8.27 27.13
N GLY A 403 -16.84 -7.36 26.24
CA GLY A 403 -15.52 -6.72 26.19
C GLY A 403 -15.67 -5.23 25.87
N PRO A 404 -14.62 -4.43 26.00
CA PRO A 404 -14.71 -3.03 25.59
C PRO A 404 -14.91 -2.95 24.08
N TRP A 405 -16.09 -2.51 23.66
CA TRP A 405 -16.46 -2.28 22.27
C TRP A 405 -15.81 -0.99 21.74
N THR A 406 -14.50 -0.93 21.75
CA THR A 406 -13.75 0.23 21.33
C THR A 406 -12.82 -0.12 20.17
N ARG A 407 -12.89 0.67 19.12
CA ARG A 407 -11.89 0.66 18.05
C ARG A 407 -10.61 1.34 18.55
N HIS A 408 -9.52 1.02 17.90
CA HIS A 408 -8.23 1.65 18.17
C HIS A 408 -8.35 3.20 18.15
N ARG A 409 -7.66 3.87 19.05
CA ARG A 409 -7.67 5.32 19.24
C ARG A 409 -9.07 5.91 19.47
N GLY A 410 -10.02 5.11 19.92
CA GLY A 410 -11.37 5.58 20.21
C GLY A 410 -12.21 5.95 18.99
N ARG A 411 -11.79 5.54 17.77
CA ARG A 411 -12.61 5.75 16.58
C ARG A 411 -14.04 5.20 16.81
N PRO A 412 -15.08 5.95 16.44
CA PRO A 412 -16.45 5.49 16.58
C PRO A 412 -16.72 4.21 15.79
N LEU A 413 -17.60 3.35 16.29
CA LEU A 413 -18.07 2.21 15.52
C LEU A 413 -18.80 2.69 14.25
N PRO A 414 -18.79 1.90 13.16
CA PRO A 414 -19.63 2.15 12.00
C PRO A 414 -21.10 2.33 12.42
N LYS A 415 -21.85 3.15 11.71
CA LYS A 415 -23.24 3.49 12.08
C LYS A 415 -24.10 2.25 12.34
N ALA A 416 -23.97 1.22 11.52
CA ALA A 416 -24.73 -0.02 11.65
C ALA A 416 -24.38 -0.85 12.92
N LEU A 417 -23.21 -0.63 13.53
CA LEU A 417 -22.78 -1.33 14.75
C LEU A 417 -23.00 -0.52 16.04
N ARG A 418 -23.60 0.67 15.95
CA ARG A 418 -23.89 1.54 17.12
C ARG A 418 -25.21 1.18 17.83
N GLN A 419 -26.02 0.28 17.23
CA GLN A 419 -27.33 -0.13 17.75
C GLN A 419 -27.25 -1.29 18.72
#